data_0224a1df6e06a04f1ad1fe7009fb5e45
#
_entry.id   0224a1df6e06a04f1ad1fe7009fb5e45
#
_cell.length_a   1.000
_cell.length_b   1.000
_cell.length_c   1.000
_cell.angle_alpha   90.00
_cell.angle_beta   90.00
_cell.angle_gamma   90.00
#
_symmetry.space_group_name_H-M   'P 1'
#
loop_
_entity.id
_entity.type
_entity.pdbx_description
1 polymer ?
#
loop_
_entity_poly.entity_id
_entity_poly.type
_entity_poly.pdbx_seq_one_letter_code
_entity_poly.pdbx_strand_id
1 'polypeptide(L)'
;MLISKSKKFLFIHIQKTAGRSFEAVLKKNLPDLESFMGTHDHALWAKEKLGEQYSDYYKVAFVRNPWDRLVSWYTMIKEKGTPTWYKRIFGMRKYNHLTQYVLSNSNSFEEFLYNCVDTIDDIDGKKSILYNQLDYISEEDGSLIVDFVGRFENLNKDTDTVFETLGLDNVTLPHKNSSKHRNYRSYYSEETKKLVSQRFERDIEFFGYEF
;
A
#
# COMPACT_ATOMS: atom_id res chain seq x y z
N MET A 1 8.88 4.14 4.10
CA MET A 1 9.53 4.74 2.90
C MET A 1 10.91 4.19 2.68
N LEU A 2 11.39 4.25 1.45
CA LEU A 2 12.77 3.90 1.08
C LEU A 2 13.41 5.05 0.32
N ILE A 3 14.71 5.28 0.53
CA ILE A 3 15.47 6.32 -0.12
C ILE A 3 16.77 5.75 -0.71
N SER A 4 17.15 6.20 -1.90
CA SER A 4 18.48 6.05 -2.48
C SER A 4 19.07 7.42 -2.73
N LYS A 5 20.17 7.74 -2.07
CA LYS A 5 20.82 9.05 -2.18
C LYS A 5 21.59 9.18 -3.50
N SER A 6 22.21 8.10 -3.96
CA SER A 6 22.97 8.08 -5.21
C SER A 6 22.07 8.25 -6.43
N LYS A 7 20.87 7.70 -6.41
CA LYS A 7 19.87 7.82 -7.47
C LYS A 7 18.91 8.98 -7.28
N LYS A 8 19.03 9.74 -6.18
CA LYS A 8 18.06 10.77 -5.82
C LYS A 8 16.62 10.24 -5.95
N PHE A 9 16.35 9.11 -5.34
CA PHE A 9 15.08 8.38 -5.45
C PHE A 9 14.42 8.20 -4.09
N LEU A 10 13.11 8.43 -4.03
CA LEU A 10 12.27 8.23 -2.85
C LEU A 10 11.03 7.40 -3.19
N PHE A 11 10.83 6.29 -2.49
CA PHE A 11 9.66 5.45 -2.65
C PHE A 11 8.71 5.60 -1.46
N ILE A 12 7.51 6.11 -1.73
CA ILE A 12 6.40 6.22 -0.78
C ILE A 12 5.56 4.95 -0.87
N HIS A 13 5.62 4.12 0.18
CA HIS A 13 4.98 2.82 0.16
C HIS A 13 3.57 2.86 0.75
N ILE A 14 2.56 2.99 -0.09
CA ILE A 14 1.14 2.85 0.29
C ILE A 14 0.80 1.37 0.50
N GLN A 15 -0.01 1.06 1.52
CA GLN A 15 -0.37 -0.33 1.83
C GLN A 15 -1.22 -0.96 0.72
N LYS A 16 -0.91 -2.22 0.38
CA LYS A 16 -1.68 -3.08 -0.53
C LYS A 16 -1.63 -2.70 -2.01
N THR A 17 -0.63 -1.94 -2.42
CA THR A 17 -0.36 -1.52 -3.80
C THR A 17 0.83 -2.25 -4.45
N ALA A 18 1.17 -3.47 -4.02
CA ALA A 18 2.32 -4.28 -4.42
C ALA A 18 3.71 -3.72 -4.03
N GLY A 19 3.79 -2.71 -3.17
CA GLY A 19 5.05 -2.08 -2.79
C GLY A 19 6.14 -3.04 -2.28
N ARG A 20 5.79 -4.15 -1.61
CA ARG A 20 6.79 -5.14 -1.16
C ARG A 20 7.52 -5.84 -2.30
N SER A 21 6.86 -6.10 -3.41
CA SER A 21 7.46 -6.73 -4.58
C SER A 21 8.38 -5.76 -5.30
N PHE A 22 7.92 -4.53 -5.43
CA PHE A 22 8.72 -3.44 -5.97
C PHE A 22 9.95 -3.17 -5.09
N GLU A 23 9.79 -3.06 -3.78
CA GLU A 23 10.88 -2.93 -2.80
C GLU A 23 11.92 -4.05 -2.92
N ALA A 24 11.49 -5.31 -3.07
CA ALA A 24 12.39 -6.44 -3.20
C ALA A 24 13.29 -6.34 -4.45
N VAL A 25 12.75 -5.83 -5.55
CA VAL A 25 13.52 -5.59 -6.78
C VAL A 25 14.47 -4.41 -6.61
N LEU A 26 13.99 -3.30 -6.02
CA LEU A 26 14.84 -2.13 -5.75
C LEU A 26 16.02 -2.48 -4.85
N LYS A 27 15.80 -3.21 -3.75
CA LYS A 27 16.87 -3.65 -2.82
C LYS A 27 17.95 -4.51 -3.48
N LYS A 28 17.58 -5.26 -4.51
CA LYS A 28 18.52 -6.08 -5.27
C LYS A 28 19.40 -5.24 -6.22
N ASN A 29 18.85 -4.12 -6.72
CA ASN A 29 19.48 -3.34 -7.81
C ASN A 29 20.01 -1.97 -7.36
N LEU A 30 19.64 -1.50 -6.17
CA LEU A 30 20.12 -0.23 -5.60
C LEU A 30 20.85 -0.52 -4.28
N PRO A 31 22.20 -0.59 -4.29
CA PRO A 31 22.99 -0.98 -3.11
C PRO A 31 22.85 0.00 -1.93
N ASP A 32 22.55 1.27 -2.19
CA ASP A 32 22.40 2.32 -1.20
C ASP A 32 20.94 2.55 -0.77
N LEU A 33 20.02 1.66 -1.19
CA LEU A 33 18.61 1.79 -0.82
C LEU A 33 18.43 1.47 0.66
N GLU A 34 18.00 2.46 1.42
CA GLU A 34 17.79 2.34 2.87
C GLU A 34 16.39 2.75 3.31
N SER A 35 16.01 2.35 4.52
CA SER A 35 14.78 2.84 5.14
C SER A 35 14.99 4.28 5.59
N PHE A 36 14.12 5.17 5.14
CA PHE A 36 14.21 6.60 5.44
C PHE A 36 13.32 7.03 6.61
N MET A 37 12.13 6.47 6.69
CA MET A 37 11.11 6.71 7.71
C MET A 37 10.30 5.43 7.92
N GLY A 38 9.19 5.49 8.64
CA GLY A 38 8.26 4.38 8.75
C GLY A 38 7.81 3.86 7.37
N THR A 39 7.55 2.57 7.29
CA THR A 39 7.28 1.90 6.00
C THR A 39 6.12 2.54 5.24
N HIS A 40 5.13 3.03 5.96
CA HIS A 40 3.88 3.57 5.40
C HIS A 40 3.61 5.02 5.83
N ASP A 41 4.67 5.80 6.02
CA ASP A 41 4.56 7.22 6.33
C ASP A 41 4.15 8.04 5.10
N HIS A 42 3.61 9.23 5.32
CA HIS A 42 3.13 10.15 4.30
C HIS A 42 4.30 10.94 3.68
N ALA A 43 4.19 11.24 2.39
CA ALA A 43 5.19 12.01 1.64
C ALA A 43 5.42 13.42 2.23
N LEU A 44 4.38 14.01 2.83
CA LEU A 44 4.47 15.31 3.50
C LEU A 44 5.52 15.31 4.61
N TRP A 45 5.55 14.25 5.43
CA TRP A 45 6.56 14.14 6.51
C TRP A 45 7.99 13.95 5.94
N ALA A 46 8.13 13.30 4.79
CA ALA A 46 9.41 13.21 4.10
C ALA A 46 9.84 14.58 3.53
N LYS A 47 8.88 15.36 3.02
CA LYS A 47 9.11 16.73 2.55
C LYS A 47 9.57 17.63 3.69
N GLU A 48 8.92 17.59 4.83
CA GLU A 48 9.33 18.33 6.03
C GLU A 48 10.75 17.95 6.50
N LYS A 49 11.05 16.63 6.51
CA LYS A 49 12.34 16.12 6.97
C LYS A 49 13.50 16.43 6.03
N LEU A 50 13.28 16.41 4.72
CA LEU A 50 14.29 16.70 3.69
C LEU A 50 14.42 18.19 3.40
N GLY A 51 13.39 18.98 3.72
CA GLY A 51 13.35 20.43 3.41
C GLY A 51 13.53 20.67 1.90
N GLU A 52 14.40 21.63 1.56
CA GLU A 52 14.69 22.01 0.17
C GLU A 52 15.20 20.83 -0.68
N GLN A 53 15.90 19.86 -0.07
CA GLN A 53 16.41 18.69 -0.79
C GLN A 53 15.30 17.76 -1.30
N TYR A 54 14.06 17.89 -0.82
CA TYR A 54 12.95 17.05 -1.29
C TYR A 54 12.72 17.19 -2.80
N SER A 55 12.92 18.39 -3.35
CA SER A 55 12.78 18.66 -4.78
C SER A 55 13.82 17.92 -5.66
N ASP A 56 14.98 17.57 -5.10
CA ASP A 56 16.03 16.87 -5.82
C ASP A 56 15.69 15.40 -6.10
N TYR A 57 14.76 14.82 -5.35
CA TYR A 57 14.44 13.40 -5.43
C TYR A 57 13.34 13.13 -6.45
N TYR A 58 13.50 12.06 -7.23
CA TYR A 58 12.42 11.44 -7.99
C TYR A 58 11.52 10.63 -7.04
N LYS A 59 10.32 11.10 -6.79
CA LYS A 59 9.38 10.57 -5.81
C LYS A 59 8.31 9.72 -6.48
N VAL A 60 8.19 8.46 -6.04
CA VAL A 60 7.32 7.46 -6.64
C VAL A 60 6.40 6.85 -5.60
N ALA A 61 5.14 6.67 -5.95
CA ALA A 61 4.17 5.87 -5.20
C ALA A 61 3.36 4.98 -6.16
N PHE A 62 2.73 3.94 -5.60
CA PHE A 62 1.75 3.14 -6.34
C PHE A 62 0.41 3.20 -5.63
N VAL A 63 -0.66 3.29 -6.42
CA VAL A 63 -2.06 3.26 -5.97
C VAL A 63 -2.77 2.04 -6.55
N ARG A 64 -3.92 1.70 -5.97
CA ARG A 64 -4.74 0.57 -6.40
C ARG A 64 -6.22 0.95 -6.30
N ASN A 65 -7.05 0.37 -7.15
CA ASN A 65 -8.50 0.48 -7.05
C ASN A 65 -8.96 0.25 -5.59
N PRO A 66 -9.67 1.22 -4.96
CA PRO A 66 -9.99 1.17 -3.52
C PRO A 66 -10.76 -0.10 -3.11
N TRP A 67 -11.67 -0.57 -3.93
CA TRP A 67 -12.42 -1.82 -3.66
C TRP A 67 -11.49 -3.04 -3.68
N ASP A 68 -10.62 -3.14 -4.66
CA ASP A 68 -9.65 -4.23 -4.77
C ASP A 68 -8.58 -4.16 -3.65
N ARG A 69 -8.18 -2.95 -3.27
CA ARG A 69 -7.26 -2.70 -2.15
C ARG A 69 -7.80 -3.26 -0.84
N LEU A 70 -9.08 -3.00 -0.51
CA LEU A 70 -9.72 -3.50 0.71
C LEU A 70 -9.85 -5.02 0.72
N VAL A 71 -10.26 -5.64 -0.39
CA VAL A 71 -10.29 -7.10 -0.51
C VAL A 71 -8.90 -7.70 -0.32
N SER A 72 -7.88 -7.11 -0.95
CA SER A 72 -6.49 -7.53 -0.77
C SER A 72 -6.02 -7.42 0.69
N TRP A 73 -6.51 -6.43 1.43
CA TRP A 73 -6.16 -6.25 2.84
C TRP A 73 -6.84 -7.31 3.72
N TYR A 74 -8.14 -7.46 3.55
CA TYR A 74 -8.93 -8.45 4.26
C TYR A 74 -8.41 -9.87 4.05
N THR A 75 -8.23 -10.29 2.81
CA THR A 75 -7.76 -11.64 2.47
C THR A 75 -6.37 -11.92 3.02
N MET A 76 -5.44 -10.96 2.95
CA MET A 76 -4.12 -11.09 3.56
C MET A 76 -4.19 -11.31 5.08
N ILE A 77 -5.09 -10.58 5.77
CA ILE A 77 -5.25 -10.71 7.23
C ILE A 77 -5.87 -12.07 7.57
N LYS A 78 -6.90 -12.49 6.84
CA LYS A 78 -7.53 -13.80 7.05
C LYS A 78 -6.58 -14.98 6.77
N GLU A 79 -5.78 -14.91 5.72
CA GLU A 79 -4.73 -15.90 5.45
C GLU A 79 -3.69 -15.97 6.58
N LYS A 80 -3.27 -14.83 7.12
CA LYS A 80 -2.40 -14.79 8.30
C LYS A 80 -3.11 -15.35 9.54
N GLY A 81 -4.39 -15.09 9.71
CA GLY A 81 -5.22 -15.58 10.81
C GLY A 81 -5.46 -17.09 10.80
N THR A 82 -5.40 -17.73 9.61
CA THR A 82 -5.57 -19.18 9.48
C THR A 82 -4.32 -19.92 9.95
N PRO A 83 -4.34 -20.63 11.09
CA PRO A 83 -3.15 -21.33 11.57
C PRO A 83 -2.92 -22.58 10.72
N THR A 84 -1.71 -22.72 10.19
CA THR A 84 -1.22 -24.04 9.74
C THR A 84 -1.08 -24.94 10.95
N TRP A 85 -1.38 -26.27 10.79
CA TRP A 85 -1.46 -27.24 11.88
C TRP A 85 -0.29 -27.19 12.89
N TYR A 86 0.97 -27.03 12.41
CA TYR A 86 2.15 -26.95 13.26
C TYR A 86 2.24 -25.63 14.07
N LYS A 87 1.74 -24.50 13.53
CA LYS A 87 1.70 -23.20 14.23
C LYS A 87 0.64 -23.19 15.34
N ARG A 88 -0.39 -24.01 15.19
CA ARG A 88 -1.44 -24.23 16.19
C ARG A 88 -0.89 -25.00 17.40
N ILE A 89 0.03 -25.95 17.17
CA ILE A 89 0.65 -26.76 18.23
C ILE A 89 1.70 -25.96 19.03
N PHE A 90 2.48 -25.10 18.36
CA PHE A 90 3.63 -24.41 18.97
C PHE A 90 3.34 -22.96 19.44
N GLY A 91 2.09 -22.48 19.39
CA GLY A 91 1.73 -21.17 19.92
C GLY A 91 2.45 -19.94 19.28
N MET A 92 3.04 -20.09 18.10
CA MET A 92 4.04 -19.17 17.53
C MET A 92 3.48 -17.99 16.71
N ARG A 93 2.36 -17.35 17.08
CA ARG A 93 1.95 -16.16 16.31
C ARG A 93 1.81 -14.91 17.18
N LYS A 94 2.78 -14.03 17.07
CA LYS A 94 2.56 -12.60 17.35
C LYS A 94 2.02 -11.95 16.07
N TYR A 95 0.77 -11.54 16.08
CA TYR A 95 0.21 -10.65 15.06
C TYR A 95 0.55 -9.21 15.42
N ASN A 96 0.71 -8.35 14.41
CA ASN A 96 0.70 -6.91 14.66
C ASN A 96 -0.71 -6.46 15.11
N HIS A 97 -0.80 -5.28 15.71
CA HIS A 97 -2.02 -4.79 16.34
C HIS A 97 -3.18 -4.68 15.35
N LEU A 98 -2.95 -4.17 14.14
CA LEU A 98 -3.98 -4.10 13.11
C LEU A 98 -4.53 -5.49 12.74
N THR A 99 -3.65 -6.49 12.60
CA THR A 99 -4.09 -7.86 12.31
C THR A 99 -4.95 -8.42 13.44
N GLN A 100 -4.54 -8.22 14.70
CA GLN A 100 -5.33 -8.64 15.87
C GLN A 100 -6.69 -7.96 15.89
N TYR A 101 -6.71 -6.64 15.72
CA TYR A 101 -7.91 -5.83 15.69
C TYR A 101 -8.92 -6.35 14.66
N VAL A 102 -8.48 -6.54 13.41
CA VAL A 102 -9.35 -7.03 12.33
C VAL A 102 -9.85 -8.46 12.60
N LEU A 103 -9.00 -9.36 13.10
CA LEU A 103 -9.40 -10.73 13.39
C LEU A 103 -10.41 -10.82 14.57
N SER A 104 -10.34 -9.88 15.51
CA SER A 104 -11.26 -9.82 16.66
C SER A 104 -12.60 -9.17 16.32
N ASN A 105 -12.64 -8.26 15.32
CA ASN A 105 -13.82 -7.46 15.01
C ASN A 105 -14.53 -7.87 13.71
N SER A 106 -14.01 -8.87 12.98
CA SER A 106 -14.65 -9.29 11.72
C SER A 106 -14.51 -10.78 11.45
N ASN A 107 -15.60 -11.43 11.09
CA ASN A 107 -15.65 -12.81 10.59
C ASN A 107 -15.90 -12.86 9.08
N SER A 108 -16.52 -11.84 8.52
CA SER A 108 -16.82 -11.68 7.10
C SER A 108 -16.15 -10.42 6.52
N PHE A 109 -16.14 -10.31 5.20
CA PHE A 109 -15.68 -9.09 4.51
C PHE A 109 -16.58 -7.90 4.81
N GLU A 110 -17.87 -8.13 4.91
CA GLU A 110 -18.84 -7.10 5.27
C GLU A 110 -18.60 -6.57 6.69
N GLU A 111 -18.42 -7.46 7.69
CA GLU A 111 -18.04 -7.05 9.04
C GLU A 111 -16.70 -6.29 9.07
N PHE A 112 -15.73 -6.69 8.25
CA PHE A 112 -14.48 -5.95 8.11
C PHE A 112 -14.72 -4.50 7.67
N LEU A 113 -15.60 -4.28 6.71
CA LEU A 113 -15.94 -2.94 6.23
C LEU A 113 -16.65 -2.10 7.29
N TYR A 114 -17.56 -2.68 8.07
CA TYR A 114 -18.35 -1.94 9.04
C TYR A 114 -17.66 -1.77 10.39
N ASN A 115 -16.96 -2.79 10.89
CA ASN A 115 -16.47 -2.84 12.26
C ASN A 115 -14.99 -2.44 12.41
N CYS A 116 -14.19 -2.50 11.33
CA CYS A 116 -12.74 -2.25 11.42
C CYS A 116 -12.37 -0.82 11.01
N VAL A 117 -13.05 0.17 11.57
CA VAL A 117 -12.96 1.58 11.16
C VAL A 117 -11.99 2.42 12.00
N ASP A 118 -11.45 1.86 13.09
CA ASP A 118 -10.56 2.59 13.98
C ASP A 118 -9.16 2.76 13.39
N THR A 119 -8.49 3.79 13.86
CA THR A 119 -7.06 3.97 13.65
C THR A 119 -6.30 3.24 14.76
N ILE A 120 -5.44 2.31 14.38
CA ILE A 120 -4.71 1.43 15.30
C ILE A 120 -3.25 1.88 15.38
N ASP A 121 -2.75 2.06 16.59
CA ASP A 121 -1.32 2.22 16.83
C ASP A 121 -0.63 0.86 16.65
N ASP A 122 0.20 0.77 15.62
CA ASP A 122 0.93 -0.45 15.24
C ASP A 122 2.45 -0.21 15.33
N ILE A 123 3.24 -1.26 15.18
CA ILE A 123 4.71 -1.24 15.32
C ILE A 123 5.35 -0.19 14.37
N ASP A 124 4.79 -0.03 13.18
CA ASP A 124 5.30 0.88 12.13
C ASP A 124 4.44 2.17 12.01
N GLY A 125 3.81 2.63 13.12
CA GLY A 125 2.98 3.83 13.15
C GLY A 125 1.48 3.56 13.06
N LYS A 126 0.70 4.63 12.97
CA LYS A 126 -0.76 4.55 12.91
C LYS A 126 -1.24 3.93 11.60
N LYS A 127 -2.21 3.04 11.69
CA LYS A 127 -2.80 2.36 10.53
C LYS A 127 -4.32 2.38 10.61
N SER A 128 -4.95 2.71 9.49
CA SER A 128 -6.39 2.57 9.31
C SER A 128 -6.71 2.06 7.91
N ILE A 129 -7.74 1.23 7.81
CA ILE A 129 -8.25 0.82 6.49
C ILE A 129 -8.94 1.98 5.77
N LEU A 130 -9.27 3.06 6.49
CA LEU A 130 -10.00 4.22 5.96
C LEU A 130 -9.10 5.31 5.34
N TYR A 131 -7.78 5.19 5.46
CA TYR A 131 -6.88 6.19 4.84
C TYR A 131 -6.99 6.16 3.32
N ASN A 132 -7.29 7.32 2.73
CA ASN A 132 -7.20 7.50 1.29
C ASN A 132 -5.75 7.40 0.83
N GLN A 133 -5.54 6.89 -0.36
CA GLN A 133 -4.20 6.78 -0.94
C GLN A 133 -3.63 8.15 -1.29
N LEU A 134 -4.52 9.07 -1.67
CA LEU A 134 -4.19 10.46 -1.94
C LEU A 134 -3.52 11.12 -0.73
N ASP A 135 -3.99 10.85 0.50
CA ASP A 135 -3.43 11.42 1.73
C ASP A 135 -1.93 11.09 1.94
N TYR A 136 -1.46 9.96 1.37
CA TYR A 136 -0.04 9.57 1.47
C TYR A 136 0.89 10.39 0.58
N ILE A 137 0.37 11.05 -0.46
CA ILE A 137 1.16 11.61 -1.56
C ILE A 137 0.77 13.03 -1.95
N SER A 138 -0.08 13.68 -1.15
CA SER A 138 -0.53 15.05 -1.39
C SER A 138 -0.30 15.96 -0.20
N GLU A 139 -0.36 17.26 -0.47
CA GLU A 139 -0.55 18.32 0.53
C GLU A 139 -1.99 18.31 1.08
N GLU A 140 -2.24 19.15 2.07
CA GLU A 140 -3.59 19.33 2.65
C GLU A 140 -4.62 19.84 1.64
N ASP A 141 -4.17 20.63 0.65
CA ASP A 141 -5.01 21.14 -0.44
C ASP A 141 -5.29 20.10 -1.54
N GLY A 142 -4.72 18.89 -1.43
CA GLY A 142 -4.86 17.80 -2.38
C GLY A 142 -3.87 17.84 -3.56
N SER A 143 -2.98 18.83 -3.63
CA SER A 143 -1.94 18.87 -4.66
C SER A 143 -0.91 17.77 -4.45
N LEU A 144 -0.54 17.05 -5.54
CA LEU A 144 0.45 15.98 -5.47
C LEU A 144 1.84 16.55 -5.18
N ILE A 145 2.55 15.86 -4.28
CA ILE A 145 3.96 16.15 -3.94
C ILE A 145 4.90 15.01 -4.35
N VAL A 146 4.45 14.14 -5.23
CA VAL A 146 5.24 13.08 -5.85
C VAL A 146 5.30 13.26 -7.35
N ASP A 147 6.35 12.74 -7.99
CA ASP A 147 6.58 12.95 -9.43
C ASP A 147 5.92 11.86 -10.29
N PHE A 148 5.73 10.65 -9.72
CA PHE A 148 5.11 9.54 -10.43
C PHE A 148 4.17 8.75 -9.52
N VAL A 149 2.95 8.50 -10.02
CA VAL A 149 1.96 7.65 -9.38
C VAL A 149 1.65 6.47 -10.31
N GLY A 150 2.26 5.32 -10.04
CA GLY A 150 1.96 4.08 -10.75
C GLY A 150 0.67 3.42 -10.23
N ARG A 151 0.06 2.59 -11.07
CA ARG A 151 -1.17 1.87 -10.75
C ARG A 151 -0.91 0.37 -10.59
N PHE A 152 -1.47 -0.23 -9.57
CA PHE A 152 -1.41 -1.69 -9.38
C PHE A 152 -1.95 -2.44 -10.61
N GLU A 153 -2.98 -1.90 -11.23
CA GLU A 153 -3.65 -2.45 -12.41
C GLU A 153 -2.71 -2.49 -13.64
N ASN A 154 -1.73 -1.59 -13.69
CA ASN A 154 -0.72 -1.49 -14.75
C ASN A 154 0.70 -1.78 -14.22
N LEU A 155 0.81 -2.55 -13.13
CA LEU A 155 2.01 -2.64 -12.30
C LEU A 155 3.29 -2.91 -13.09
N ASN A 156 3.28 -3.85 -14.04
CA ASN A 156 4.47 -4.17 -14.83
C ASN A 156 4.93 -2.96 -15.66
N LYS A 157 4.02 -2.38 -16.43
CA LYS A 157 4.31 -1.20 -17.27
C LYS A 157 4.82 -0.02 -16.42
N ASP A 158 4.13 0.26 -15.33
CA ASP A 158 4.46 1.41 -14.49
C ASP A 158 5.77 1.20 -13.71
N THR A 159 6.08 -0.04 -13.30
CA THR A 159 7.40 -0.36 -12.71
C THR A 159 8.52 -0.30 -13.73
N ASP A 160 8.30 -0.74 -14.98
CA ASP A 160 9.29 -0.63 -16.05
C ASP A 160 9.66 0.85 -16.31
N THR A 161 8.66 1.75 -16.36
CA THR A 161 8.89 3.21 -16.47
C THR A 161 9.77 3.75 -15.33
N VAL A 162 9.54 3.31 -14.09
CA VAL A 162 10.36 3.73 -12.93
C VAL A 162 11.78 3.16 -13.05
N PHE A 163 11.92 1.89 -13.43
CA PHE A 163 13.24 1.27 -13.60
C PHE A 163 14.06 1.95 -14.70
N GLU A 164 13.45 2.27 -15.85
CA GLU A 164 14.07 3.03 -16.91
C GLU A 164 14.55 4.41 -16.42
N THR A 165 13.69 5.14 -15.69
CA THR A 165 14.06 6.46 -15.13
C THR A 165 15.24 6.35 -14.15
N LEU A 166 15.36 5.26 -13.42
CA LEU A 166 16.48 4.99 -12.51
C LEU A 166 17.74 4.46 -13.22
N GLY A 167 17.70 4.21 -14.53
CA GLY A 167 18.77 3.59 -15.29
C GLY A 167 19.04 2.15 -14.85
N LEU A 168 17.98 1.40 -14.55
CA LEU A 168 18.03 -0.01 -14.20
C LEU A 168 17.63 -0.86 -15.41
N ASP A 169 18.57 -1.04 -16.34
CA ASP A 169 18.35 -1.78 -17.58
C ASP A 169 18.08 -3.26 -17.30
N ASN A 170 17.13 -3.85 -18.05
CA ASN A 170 16.76 -5.28 -17.98
C ASN A 170 16.23 -5.76 -16.61
N VAL A 171 15.76 -4.83 -15.78
CA VAL A 171 15.10 -5.15 -14.52
C VAL A 171 13.61 -5.18 -14.74
N THR A 172 12.98 -6.27 -14.36
CA THR A 172 11.51 -6.43 -14.44
C THR A 172 10.96 -6.92 -13.11
N LEU A 173 9.69 -6.61 -12.86
CA LEU A 173 9.01 -7.14 -11.68
C LEU A 173 8.71 -8.63 -11.88
N PRO A 174 9.06 -9.51 -10.92
CA PRO A 174 8.70 -10.93 -11.04
C PRO A 174 7.18 -11.12 -11.08
N HIS A 175 6.67 -11.92 -12.00
CA HIS A 175 5.24 -12.24 -12.17
C HIS A 175 4.56 -12.93 -10.96
N LYS A 176 5.17 -12.90 -9.78
CA LYS A 176 4.71 -13.62 -8.58
C LYS A 176 3.52 -13.00 -7.85
N ASN A 177 2.95 -11.91 -8.32
CA ASN A 177 2.03 -11.09 -7.54
C ASN A 177 0.58 -11.08 -8.03
N SER A 178 0.10 -12.15 -8.64
CA SER A 178 -1.36 -12.31 -8.72
C SER A 178 -1.90 -12.43 -7.29
N SER A 179 -2.75 -11.50 -6.87
CA SER A 179 -3.53 -11.66 -5.65
C SER A 179 -4.27 -12.99 -5.75
N LYS A 180 -4.10 -13.85 -4.74
CA LYS A 180 -4.73 -15.18 -4.69
C LYS A 180 -6.25 -15.15 -4.47
N HIS A 181 -6.81 -13.95 -4.28
CA HIS A 181 -8.26 -13.82 -4.09
C HIS A 181 -9.00 -13.87 -5.43
N ARG A 182 -10.28 -14.27 -5.35
CA ARG A 182 -11.23 -14.19 -6.47
C ARG A 182 -11.36 -12.74 -6.95
N ASN A 183 -12.01 -12.52 -8.09
CA ASN A 183 -12.35 -11.18 -8.54
C ASN A 183 -12.95 -10.38 -7.36
N TYR A 184 -12.37 -9.22 -7.05
CA TYR A 184 -12.77 -8.42 -5.89
C TYR A 184 -14.26 -8.07 -5.90
N ARG A 185 -14.86 -7.90 -7.09
CA ARG A 185 -16.29 -7.61 -7.24
C ARG A 185 -17.19 -8.64 -6.56
N SER A 186 -16.75 -9.90 -6.49
CA SER A 186 -17.54 -10.98 -5.86
C SER A 186 -17.62 -10.89 -4.33
N TYR A 187 -16.90 -9.97 -3.71
CA TYR A 187 -16.94 -9.74 -2.26
C TYR A 187 -17.98 -8.70 -1.86
N TYR A 188 -18.51 -7.94 -2.82
CA TYR A 188 -19.35 -6.78 -2.59
C TYR A 188 -20.82 -7.05 -2.87
N SER A 189 -21.69 -6.55 -1.98
CA SER A 189 -23.09 -6.24 -2.28
C SER A 189 -23.18 -4.81 -2.83
N GLU A 190 -24.35 -4.42 -3.39
CA GLU A 190 -24.55 -3.03 -3.83
C GLU A 190 -24.43 -2.03 -2.68
N GLU A 191 -24.83 -2.44 -1.46
CA GLU A 191 -24.70 -1.61 -0.27
C GLU A 191 -23.23 -1.39 0.12
N THR A 192 -22.44 -2.46 0.23
CA THR A 192 -21.01 -2.35 0.61
C THR A 192 -20.19 -1.68 -0.48
N LYS A 193 -20.55 -1.86 -1.76
CA LYS A 193 -19.96 -1.12 -2.88
C LYS A 193 -20.19 0.39 -2.72
N LYS A 194 -21.42 0.82 -2.43
CA LYS A 194 -21.76 2.23 -2.18
C LYS A 194 -21.04 2.78 -0.95
N LEU A 195 -20.96 2.00 0.13
CA LEU A 195 -20.24 2.37 1.34
C LEU A 195 -18.78 2.72 1.03
N VAL A 196 -18.10 1.87 0.26
CA VAL A 196 -16.70 2.09 -0.12
C VAL A 196 -16.57 3.25 -1.09
N SER A 197 -17.51 3.44 -2.04
CA SER A 197 -17.54 4.62 -2.89
C SER A 197 -17.53 5.92 -2.08
N GLN A 198 -18.36 6.00 -1.06
CA GLN A 198 -18.45 7.18 -0.21
C GLN A 198 -17.20 7.41 0.64
N ARG A 199 -16.63 6.34 1.19
CA ARG A 199 -15.43 6.43 2.05
C ARG A 199 -14.16 6.82 1.31
N PHE A 200 -14.06 6.41 0.05
CA PHE A 200 -12.89 6.64 -0.79
C PHE A 200 -13.21 7.53 -2.00
N GLU A 201 -14.22 8.41 -1.87
CA GLU A 201 -14.64 9.33 -2.92
C GLU A 201 -13.44 10.13 -3.45
N ARG A 202 -12.59 10.67 -2.59
CA ARG A 202 -11.38 11.41 -2.97
C ARG A 202 -10.41 10.59 -3.83
N ASP A 203 -10.14 9.33 -3.46
CA ASP A 203 -9.29 8.44 -4.26
C ASP A 203 -9.95 8.11 -5.61
N ILE A 204 -11.27 7.84 -5.59
CA ILE A 204 -12.04 7.45 -6.76
C ILE A 204 -12.08 8.59 -7.78
N GLU A 205 -12.42 9.79 -7.35
CA GLU A 205 -12.50 10.96 -8.22
C GLU A 205 -11.12 11.35 -8.75
N PHE A 206 -10.12 11.46 -7.87
CA PHE A 206 -8.78 11.91 -8.24
C PHE A 206 -8.09 10.95 -9.21
N PHE A 207 -8.16 9.65 -8.95
CA PHE A 207 -7.52 8.65 -9.80
C PHE A 207 -8.43 8.10 -10.90
N GLY A 208 -9.69 8.49 -10.98
CA GLY A 208 -10.65 8.01 -11.98
C GLY A 208 -10.92 6.51 -11.87
N TYR A 209 -11.07 5.98 -10.65
CA TYR A 209 -11.39 4.57 -10.44
C TYR A 209 -12.88 4.28 -10.62
N GLU A 210 -13.15 3.14 -11.23
CA GLU A 210 -14.49 2.55 -11.35
C GLU A 210 -14.52 1.18 -10.66
N PHE A 211 -15.73 0.81 -10.19
CA PHE A 211 -15.94 -0.50 -9.57
C PHE A 211 -15.77 -1.62 -10.55
#